data_80d0d4ffb988547e4c35e4aa871e750f
#
_entry.id   80d0d4ffb988547e4c35e4aa871e750f
#
_cell.length_a   1.000
_cell.length_b   1.000
_cell.length_c   1.000
_cell.angle_alpha   90.00
_cell.angle_beta   90.00
_cell.angle_gamma   90.00
#
_symmetry.space_group_name_H-M   'P 1'
#
loop_
_entity.id
_entity.type
_entity.pdbx_description
1 polymer ?
#
loop_
_entity_poly.entity_id
_entity_poly.type
_entity_poly.pdbx_seq_one_letter_code
_entity_poly.pdbx_strand_id
1 'polypeptide(L)'
;FLLFFYFMAGIGRANIGDLKKPWFILIPASWSAKFWNMIKLDLIQILLFGLILIVPSVVLGDYSWWLVLLFPLGLIFSYLIGLGVNMIPQVGLDEGWDRILIKPLMIGGIIVFGIVPTLFFTGLVMGITGNFSYGFGVAVLGLGLVASILTHVTLDILKRLEFKEL
;
A
#
# COMPACT_ATOMS: atom_id res chain seq x y z
N PHE A 1 -4.44 3.69 14.11
CA PHE A 1 -4.72 2.25 14.24
C PHE A 1 -5.18 1.63 12.92
N LEU A 2 -6.22 2.15 12.25
CA LEU A 2 -6.76 1.60 11.00
C LEU A 2 -5.73 1.57 9.86
N LEU A 3 -4.91 2.61 9.68
CA LEU A 3 -3.83 2.62 8.68
C LEU A 3 -2.85 1.46 8.92
N PHE A 4 -2.47 1.23 10.17
CA PHE A 4 -1.61 0.11 10.53
C PHE A 4 -2.29 -1.25 10.30
N PHE A 5 -3.58 -1.37 10.60
CA PHE A 5 -4.36 -2.58 10.35
C PHE A 5 -4.36 -2.93 8.86
N TYR A 6 -4.62 -1.96 7.98
CA TYR A 6 -4.61 -2.20 6.53
C TYR A 6 -3.21 -2.45 5.97
N PHE A 7 -2.17 -1.85 6.55
CA PHE A 7 -0.79 -2.22 6.25
C PHE A 7 -0.52 -3.71 6.55
N MET A 8 -0.93 -4.17 7.75
CA MET A 8 -0.77 -5.58 8.14
C MET A 8 -1.65 -6.52 7.30
N ALA A 9 -2.86 -6.09 6.92
CA ALA A 9 -3.72 -6.84 6.00
C ALA A 9 -3.07 -7.01 4.62
N GLY A 10 -2.38 -5.98 4.10
CA GLY A 10 -1.59 -6.06 2.88
C GLY A 10 -0.46 -7.09 2.98
N ILE A 11 0.25 -7.13 4.10
CA ILE A 11 1.28 -8.14 4.37
C ILE A 11 0.69 -9.56 4.40
N GLY A 12 -0.48 -9.75 5.01
CA GLY A 12 -1.08 -11.07 5.21
C GLY A 12 -1.75 -11.66 3.97
N ARG A 13 -2.29 -10.82 3.06
CA ARG A 13 -3.10 -11.28 1.93
C ARG A 13 -2.35 -11.58 0.63
N ALA A 14 -1.13 -11.12 0.49
CA ALA A 14 -0.32 -11.44 -0.67
C ALA A 14 0.05 -12.94 -0.68
N ASN A 15 -0.93 -13.78 -0.96
CA ASN A 15 -0.74 -15.21 -1.16
C ASN A 15 -0.09 -15.42 -2.55
N ILE A 16 1.22 -15.17 -2.61
CA ILE A 16 2.05 -15.41 -3.80
C ILE A 16 2.04 -16.89 -4.18
N GLY A 17 1.66 -17.77 -3.26
CA GLY A 17 1.37 -19.16 -3.59
C GLY A 17 0.41 -19.29 -4.78
N ASP A 18 -0.54 -18.36 -4.94
CA ASP A 18 -1.45 -18.36 -6.07
C ASP A 18 -0.81 -17.85 -7.37
N LEU A 19 0.13 -16.92 -7.30
CA LEU A 19 0.89 -16.42 -8.45
C LEU A 19 1.85 -17.50 -9.02
N LYS A 20 2.34 -18.40 -8.17
CA LYS A 20 3.25 -19.51 -8.56
C LYS A 20 2.49 -20.77 -9.03
N LYS A 21 1.17 -20.78 -9.00
CA LYS A 21 0.39 -21.94 -9.49
C LYS A 21 0.46 -22.03 -11.02
N PRO A 22 0.68 -23.24 -11.57
CA PRO A 22 0.82 -23.42 -13.02
C PRO A 22 -0.36 -22.87 -13.83
N TRP A 23 -1.58 -23.03 -13.33
CA TRP A 23 -2.78 -22.53 -14.01
C TRP A 23 -2.82 -20.99 -14.09
N PHE A 24 -2.23 -20.29 -13.11
CA PHE A 24 -2.18 -18.83 -13.13
C PHE A 24 -1.19 -18.30 -14.16
N ILE A 25 -0.11 -19.05 -14.40
CA ILE A 25 0.88 -18.74 -15.45
C ILE A 25 0.24 -18.91 -16.83
N LEU A 26 -0.61 -19.90 -17.01
CA LEU A 26 -1.28 -20.21 -18.29
C LEU A 26 -2.35 -19.19 -18.70
N ILE A 27 -2.80 -18.28 -17.82
CA ILE A 27 -3.75 -17.23 -18.20
C ILE A 27 -3.06 -16.28 -19.17
N PRO A 28 -3.58 -16.05 -20.40
CA PRO A 28 -2.98 -15.17 -21.40
C PRO A 28 -3.25 -13.71 -21.06
N ALA A 29 -2.60 -13.19 -20.01
CA ALA A 29 -2.68 -11.80 -19.57
C ALA A 29 -1.33 -11.35 -19.02
N SER A 30 -0.99 -10.06 -19.20
CA SER A 30 0.23 -9.51 -18.63
C SER A 30 0.25 -9.62 -17.10
N TRP A 31 1.42 -9.77 -16.50
CA TRP A 31 1.58 -9.86 -15.05
C TRP A 31 1.02 -8.63 -14.32
N SER A 32 1.12 -7.45 -14.94
CA SER A 32 0.50 -6.23 -14.43
C SER A 32 -1.04 -6.36 -14.36
N ALA A 33 -1.68 -6.88 -15.41
CA ALA A 33 -3.13 -7.11 -15.42
C ALA A 33 -3.55 -8.15 -14.38
N LYS A 34 -2.78 -9.23 -14.25
CA LYS A 34 -3.00 -10.27 -13.23
C LYS A 34 -2.91 -9.68 -11.82
N PHE A 35 -1.88 -8.86 -11.55
CA PHE A 35 -1.69 -8.19 -10.28
C PHE A 35 -2.89 -7.30 -9.91
N TRP A 36 -3.28 -6.39 -10.82
CA TRP A 36 -4.41 -5.50 -10.56
C TRP A 36 -5.74 -6.23 -10.39
N ASN A 37 -5.98 -7.28 -11.17
CA ASN A 37 -7.19 -8.10 -11.02
C ASN A 37 -7.23 -8.84 -9.68
N MET A 38 -6.09 -9.29 -9.17
CA MET A 38 -5.99 -9.98 -7.88
C MET A 38 -6.37 -9.06 -6.71
N ILE A 39 -5.95 -7.80 -6.72
CA ILE A 39 -6.18 -6.85 -5.62
C ILE A 39 -7.42 -5.98 -5.79
N LYS A 40 -8.06 -6.00 -6.97
CA LYS A 40 -9.19 -5.12 -7.30
C LYS A 40 -10.33 -5.20 -6.29
N LEU A 41 -10.71 -6.40 -5.88
CA LEU A 41 -11.80 -6.60 -4.91
C LEU A 41 -11.41 -6.06 -3.54
N ASP A 42 -10.18 -6.26 -3.11
CA ASP A 42 -9.67 -5.73 -1.85
C ASP A 42 -9.70 -4.20 -1.85
N LEU A 43 -9.26 -3.56 -2.95
CA LEU A 43 -9.29 -2.10 -3.07
C LEU A 43 -10.72 -1.55 -3.01
N ILE A 44 -11.68 -2.21 -3.68
CA ILE A 44 -13.10 -1.82 -3.63
C ILE A 44 -13.64 -1.96 -2.20
N GLN A 45 -13.34 -3.06 -1.51
CA GLN A 45 -13.78 -3.27 -0.12
C GLN A 45 -13.19 -2.22 0.82
N ILE A 46 -11.89 -1.89 0.69
CA ILE A 46 -11.22 -0.86 1.49
C ILE A 46 -11.85 0.50 1.25
N LEU A 47 -12.12 0.85 0.00
CA LEU A 47 -12.77 2.10 -0.37
C LEU A 47 -14.16 2.21 0.24
N LEU A 48 -15.00 1.19 0.09
CA LEU A 48 -16.36 1.16 0.66
C LEU A 48 -16.33 1.25 2.18
N PHE A 49 -15.46 0.47 2.82
CA PHE A 49 -15.30 0.51 4.28
C PHE A 49 -14.84 1.89 4.77
N GLY A 50 -13.86 2.48 4.08
CA GLY A 50 -13.36 3.83 4.38
C GLY A 50 -14.48 4.87 4.28
N LEU A 51 -15.31 4.80 3.24
CA LEU A 51 -16.45 5.72 3.06
C LEU A 51 -17.51 5.53 4.14
N ILE A 52 -17.86 4.28 4.48
CA ILE A 52 -18.84 3.97 5.53
C ILE A 52 -18.41 4.55 6.88
N LEU A 53 -17.11 4.55 7.18
CA LEU A 53 -16.59 5.09 8.43
C LEU A 53 -16.50 6.62 8.44
N ILE A 54 -15.98 7.20 7.34
CA ILE A 54 -15.65 8.62 7.35
C ILE A 54 -16.87 9.54 7.11
N VAL A 55 -17.83 9.12 6.28
CA VAL A 55 -18.99 9.95 5.93
C VAL A 55 -19.81 10.33 7.17
N PRO A 56 -20.23 9.40 8.04
CA PRO A 56 -20.92 9.75 9.28
C PRO A 56 -20.07 10.65 10.19
N SER A 57 -18.75 10.37 10.28
CA SER A 57 -17.83 11.16 11.12
C SER A 57 -17.73 12.60 10.66
N VAL A 58 -17.69 12.84 9.33
CA VAL A 58 -17.61 14.19 8.75
C VAL A 58 -18.95 14.92 8.96
N VAL A 59 -20.08 14.24 8.74
CA VAL A 59 -21.41 14.86 8.88
C VAL A 59 -21.73 15.21 10.32
N LEU A 60 -21.41 14.32 11.28
CA LEU A 60 -21.75 14.51 12.69
C LEU A 60 -20.69 15.36 13.45
N GLY A 61 -19.43 15.30 12.99
CA GLY A 61 -18.30 15.94 13.65
C GLY A 61 -17.92 17.31 13.09
N ASP A 62 -18.64 17.81 12.10
CA ASP A 62 -18.37 19.08 11.40
C ASP A 62 -16.93 19.19 10.86
N TYR A 63 -16.40 18.04 10.41
CA TYR A 63 -15.07 17.98 9.81
C TYR A 63 -15.11 18.37 8.33
N SER A 64 -13.92 18.74 7.80
CA SER A 64 -13.77 19.08 6.39
C SER A 64 -14.13 17.94 5.44
N TRP A 65 -14.93 18.20 4.42
CA TRP A 65 -15.35 17.23 3.39
C TRP A 65 -14.18 16.58 2.63
N TRP A 66 -13.02 17.21 2.60
CA TRP A 66 -11.81 16.61 2.03
C TRP A 66 -11.41 15.28 2.69
N LEU A 67 -11.76 15.09 3.96
CA LEU A 67 -11.48 13.85 4.66
C LEU A 67 -12.23 12.65 4.08
N VAL A 68 -13.39 12.88 3.46
CA VAL A 68 -14.16 11.80 2.78
C VAL A 68 -13.35 11.17 1.66
N LEU A 69 -12.52 11.96 0.96
CA LEU A 69 -11.63 11.45 -0.08
C LEU A 69 -10.30 10.94 0.49
N LEU A 70 -9.68 11.72 1.37
CA LEU A 70 -8.34 11.45 1.89
C LEU A 70 -8.27 10.20 2.76
N PHE A 71 -9.29 9.94 3.56
CA PHE A 71 -9.28 8.80 4.48
C PHE A 71 -9.27 7.44 3.77
N PRO A 72 -10.19 7.14 2.82
CA PRO A 72 -10.12 5.89 2.04
C PRO A 72 -8.82 5.76 1.24
N LEU A 73 -8.31 6.86 0.66
CA LEU A 73 -7.02 6.85 -0.04
C LEU A 73 -5.87 6.47 0.89
N GLY A 74 -5.85 7.00 2.11
CA GLY A 74 -4.85 6.64 3.11
C GLY A 74 -4.87 5.14 3.45
N LEU A 75 -6.06 4.55 3.57
CA LEU A 75 -6.22 3.11 3.81
C LEU A 75 -5.70 2.28 2.62
N ILE A 76 -6.04 2.69 1.38
CA ILE A 76 -5.57 2.04 0.14
C ILE A 76 -4.04 2.10 0.06
N PHE A 77 -3.43 3.26 0.28
CA PHE A 77 -1.97 3.41 0.23
C PHE A 77 -1.28 2.56 1.31
N SER A 78 -1.82 2.52 2.52
CA SER A 78 -1.30 1.66 3.60
C SER A 78 -1.36 0.18 3.21
N TYR A 79 -2.45 -0.26 2.61
CA TYR A 79 -2.60 -1.63 2.10
C TYR A 79 -1.58 -1.94 1.00
N LEU A 80 -1.40 -1.04 0.01
CA LEU A 80 -0.44 -1.21 -1.08
C LEU A 80 1.01 -1.26 -0.59
N ILE A 81 1.36 -0.46 0.43
CA ILE A 81 2.67 -0.53 1.08
C ILE A 81 2.89 -1.91 1.70
N GLY A 82 1.91 -2.41 2.47
CA GLY A 82 1.99 -3.74 3.07
C GLY A 82 2.12 -4.85 2.03
N LEU A 83 1.36 -4.75 0.94
CA LEU A 83 1.43 -5.68 -0.19
C LEU A 83 2.83 -5.67 -0.82
N GLY A 84 3.39 -4.50 -1.13
CA GLY A 84 4.73 -4.36 -1.70
C GLY A 84 5.82 -4.95 -0.80
N VAL A 85 5.77 -4.66 0.51
CA VAL A 85 6.70 -5.23 1.50
C VAL A 85 6.67 -6.75 1.52
N ASN A 86 5.51 -7.35 1.28
CA ASN A 86 5.40 -8.81 1.23
C ASN A 86 5.81 -9.39 -0.12
N MET A 87 5.38 -8.78 -1.23
CA MET A 87 5.59 -9.32 -2.57
C MET A 87 7.04 -9.21 -3.04
N ILE A 88 7.71 -8.08 -2.82
CA ILE A 88 9.07 -7.85 -3.33
C ILE A 88 10.05 -8.95 -2.88
N PRO A 89 10.16 -9.31 -1.58
CA PRO A 89 11.06 -10.37 -1.16
C PRO A 89 10.66 -11.75 -1.64
N GLN A 90 9.35 -12.01 -1.77
CA GLN A 90 8.86 -13.34 -2.15
C GLN A 90 9.02 -13.64 -3.64
N VAL A 91 8.93 -12.60 -4.48
CA VAL A 91 9.01 -12.73 -5.94
C VAL A 91 10.40 -12.45 -6.46
N GLY A 92 11.11 -11.48 -5.86
CA GLY A 92 12.40 -11.00 -6.35
C GLY A 92 13.62 -11.78 -5.88
N LEU A 93 13.45 -12.69 -4.90
CA LEU A 93 14.57 -13.42 -4.29
C LEU A 93 14.34 -14.92 -4.33
N ASP A 94 15.44 -15.63 -4.58
CA ASP A 94 15.49 -17.08 -4.42
C ASP A 94 15.33 -17.48 -2.94
N GLU A 95 14.96 -18.73 -2.68
CA GLU A 95 14.75 -19.23 -1.32
C GLU A 95 16.06 -19.22 -0.55
N GLY A 96 16.17 -18.40 0.52
CA GLY A 96 17.37 -18.33 1.35
C GLY A 96 17.28 -17.30 2.48
N TRP A 97 18.38 -17.15 3.22
CA TRP A 97 18.52 -16.19 4.32
C TRP A 97 18.25 -14.74 3.91
N ASP A 98 18.57 -14.38 2.66
CA ASP A 98 18.36 -13.05 2.10
C ASP A 98 16.89 -12.63 2.16
N ARG A 99 15.98 -13.58 1.95
CA ARG A 99 14.53 -13.35 2.02
C ARG A 99 14.06 -12.96 3.41
N ILE A 100 14.67 -13.55 4.46
CA ILE A 100 14.32 -13.29 5.85
C ILE A 100 14.81 -11.91 6.27
N LEU A 101 16.01 -11.51 5.84
CA LEU A 101 16.64 -10.25 6.20
C LEU A 101 16.07 -9.04 5.44
N ILE A 102 15.66 -9.22 4.19
CA ILE A 102 15.19 -8.11 3.35
C ILE A 102 13.85 -7.54 3.83
N LYS A 103 12.93 -8.37 4.33
CA LYS A 103 11.67 -7.85 4.89
C LYS A 103 11.88 -6.80 6.00
N PRO A 104 12.61 -7.08 7.09
CA PRO A 104 12.84 -6.08 8.14
C PRO A 104 13.65 -4.88 7.63
N LEU A 105 14.60 -5.06 6.70
CA LEU A 105 15.33 -3.95 6.08
C LEU A 105 14.41 -3.05 5.25
N MET A 106 13.49 -3.61 4.48
CA MET A 106 12.48 -2.84 3.75
C MET A 106 11.56 -2.09 4.69
N ILE A 107 11.07 -2.73 5.75
CA ILE A 107 10.23 -2.08 6.76
C ILE A 107 11.01 -0.93 7.43
N GLY A 108 12.26 -1.17 7.83
CA GLY A 108 13.14 -0.14 8.39
C GLY A 108 13.36 1.03 7.42
N GLY A 109 13.63 0.74 6.15
CA GLY A 109 13.78 1.75 5.10
C GLY A 109 12.50 2.57 4.89
N ILE A 110 11.33 1.94 4.86
CA ILE A 110 10.04 2.63 4.74
C ILE A 110 9.79 3.52 5.96
N ILE A 111 10.12 3.07 7.17
CA ILE A 111 9.97 3.88 8.38
C ILE A 111 10.89 5.11 8.28
N VAL A 112 12.18 4.92 8.03
CA VAL A 112 13.17 6.01 8.05
C VAL A 112 13.00 7.00 6.90
N PHE A 113 12.79 6.52 5.68
CA PHE A 113 12.74 7.36 4.48
C PHE A 113 11.32 7.71 4.01
N GLY A 114 10.31 7.03 4.51
CA GLY A 114 8.91 7.27 4.16
C GLY A 114 8.12 7.87 5.32
N ILE A 115 7.96 7.12 6.42
CA ILE A 115 7.05 7.49 7.52
C ILE A 115 7.59 8.66 8.32
N VAL A 116 8.87 8.64 8.72
CA VAL A 116 9.45 9.71 9.56
C VAL A 116 9.39 11.07 8.87
N PRO A 117 9.85 11.24 7.60
CA PRO A 117 9.68 12.51 6.89
C PRO A 117 8.21 12.91 6.72
N THR A 118 7.33 11.97 6.42
CA THR A 118 5.89 12.23 6.26
C THR A 118 5.30 12.77 7.56
N LEU A 119 5.59 12.17 8.71
CA LEU A 119 5.13 12.65 10.03
C LEU A 119 5.70 14.03 10.37
N PHE A 120 6.97 14.27 10.04
CA PHE A 120 7.60 15.56 10.25
C PHE A 120 6.88 16.68 9.47
N PHE A 121 6.67 16.48 8.16
CA PHE A 121 5.96 17.47 7.33
C PHE A 121 4.49 17.60 7.73
N THR A 122 3.83 16.52 8.13
CA THR A 122 2.47 16.55 8.67
C THR A 122 2.39 17.44 9.91
N GLY A 123 3.29 17.21 10.88
CA GLY A 123 3.35 18.03 12.11
C GLY A 123 3.66 19.49 11.83
N LEU A 124 4.58 19.77 10.90
CA LEU A 124 4.93 21.10 10.48
C LEU A 124 3.73 21.85 9.87
N VAL A 125 3.02 21.20 8.93
CA VAL A 125 1.83 21.80 8.29
C VAL A 125 0.71 22.00 9.30
N MET A 126 0.46 21.05 10.21
CA MET A 126 -0.52 21.20 11.27
C MET A 126 -0.15 22.35 12.23
N GLY A 127 1.13 22.48 12.57
CA GLY A 127 1.63 23.57 13.43
C GLY A 127 1.48 24.95 12.80
N ILE A 128 1.73 25.08 11.49
CA ILE A 128 1.61 26.36 10.77
C ILE A 128 0.14 26.72 10.52
N THR A 129 -0.68 25.77 10.09
CA THR A 129 -2.06 26.03 9.65
C THR A 129 -3.09 25.95 10.76
N GLY A 130 -2.77 25.29 11.87
CA GLY A 130 -3.71 24.98 12.94
C GLY A 130 -4.84 24.03 12.51
N ASN A 131 -4.76 23.42 11.30
CA ASN A 131 -5.84 22.66 10.72
C ASN A 131 -5.42 21.18 10.48
N PHE A 132 -6.12 20.29 11.17
CA PHE A 132 -5.89 18.83 11.08
C PHE A 132 -6.03 18.30 9.64
N SER A 133 -7.01 18.80 8.87
CA SER A 133 -7.29 18.28 7.53
C SER A 133 -6.13 18.49 6.56
N TYR A 134 -5.41 19.62 6.66
CA TYR A 134 -4.22 19.87 5.84
C TYR A 134 -3.05 18.96 6.21
N GLY A 135 -2.81 18.79 7.52
CA GLY A 135 -1.78 17.84 7.98
C GLY A 135 -2.09 16.41 7.54
N PHE A 136 -3.34 15.98 7.69
CA PHE A 136 -3.76 14.66 7.23
C PHE A 136 -3.60 14.49 5.71
N GLY A 137 -3.88 15.54 4.92
CA GLY A 137 -3.62 15.55 3.48
C GLY A 137 -2.15 15.29 3.14
N VAL A 138 -1.22 15.95 3.85
CA VAL A 138 0.22 15.74 3.69
C VAL A 138 0.61 14.30 4.06
N ALA A 139 0.04 13.76 5.13
CA ALA A 139 0.28 12.36 5.52
C ALA A 139 -0.16 11.38 4.41
N VAL A 140 -1.34 11.58 3.83
CA VAL A 140 -1.86 10.73 2.74
C VAL A 140 -1.01 10.85 1.48
N LEU A 141 -0.54 12.06 1.12
CA LEU A 141 0.37 12.26 0.00
C LEU A 141 1.71 11.54 0.21
N GLY A 142 2.28 11.62 1.40
CA GLY A 142 3.52 10.91 1.74
C GLY A 142 3.35 9.38 1.64
N LEU A 143 2.26 8.83 2.19
CA LEU A 143 1.92 7.42 2.03
C LEU A 143 1.72 7.04 0.56
N GLY A 144 1.08 7.91 -0.23
CA GLY A 144 0.87 7.72 -1.66
C GLY A 144 2.17 7.64 -2.45
N LEU A 145 3.16 8.47 -2.14
CA LEU A 145 4.49 8.41 -2.75
C LEU A 145 5.18 7.06 -2.46
N VAL A 146 5.20 6.65 -1.19
CA VAL A 146 5.80 5.36 -0.78
C VAL A 146 5.07 4.19 -1.45
N ALA A 147 3.72 4.19 -1.45
CA ALA A 147 2.91 3.17 -2.10
C ALA A 147 3.19 3.09 -3.60
N SER A 148 3.30 4.23 -4.28
CA SER A 148 3.59 4.31 -5.72
C SER A 148 4.95 3.71 -6.06
N ILE A 149 5.99 4.05 -5.29
CA ILE A 149 7.33 3.50 -5.49
C ILE A 149 7.31 1.97 -5.31
N LEU A 150 6.74 1.47 -4.22
CA LEU A 150 6.69 0.03 -3.95
C LEU A 150 5.87 -0.73 -4.98
N THR A 151 4.73 -0.17 -5.41
CA THR A 151 3.90 -0.78 -6.45
C THR A 151 4.66 -0.83 -7.78
N HIS A 152 5.37 0.24 -8.14
CA HIS A 152 6.18 0.27 -9.36
C HIS A 152 7.28 -0.77 -9.34
N VAL A 153 8.04 -0.85 -8.25
CA VAL A 153 9.09 -1.88 -8.06
C VAL A 153 8.49 -3.29 -8.13
N THR A 154 7.34 -3.51 -7.49
CA THR A 154 6.66 -4.82 -7.53
C THR A 154 6.28 -5.21 -8.95
N LEU A 155 5.71 -4.27 -9.73
CA LEU A 155 5.32 -4.51 -11.11
C LEU A 155 6.54 -4.77 -12.02
N ASP A 156 7.65 -4.07 -11.80
CA ASP A 156 8.88 -4.28 -12.57
C ASP A 156 9.51 -5.66 -12.29
N ILE A 157 9.47 -6.11 -11.04
CA ILE A 157 9.92 -7.45 -10.68
C ILE A 157 9.03 -8.51 -11.36
N LEU A 158 7.71 -8.32 -11.32
CA LEU A 158 6.77 -9.23 -11.96
C LEU A 158 6.98 -9.31 -13.49
N LYS A 159 7.24 -8.19 -14.16
CA LYS A 159 7.55 -8.18 -15.60
C LYS A 159 8.83 -8.95 -15.91
N ARG A 160 9.86 -8.87 -15.07
CA ARG A 160 11.11 -9.61 -15.27
C ARG A 160 10.93 -11.12 -15.18
N LEU A 161 9.97 -11.60 -14.40
CA LEU A 161 9.61 -13.02 -14.36
C LEU A 161 9.01 -13.50 -15.68
N GLU A 162 8.22 -12.66 -16.35
CA GLU A 162 7.62 -12.95 -17.66
C GLU A 162 8.69 -13.30 -18.71
N PHE A 163 9.86 -12.66 -18.65
CA PHE A 163 10.99 -12.90 -19.57
C PHE A 163 11.88 -14.08 -19.18
N LYS A 164 11.78 -14.58 -17.95
CA LYS A 164 12.59 -15.74 -17.51
C LYS A 164 11.92 -17.09 -17.80
N GLU A 165 10.62 -17.09 -18.05
CA GLU A 165 9.81 -18.29 -18.30
C GLU A 165 9.53 -18.53 -19.80
N LEU A 166 9.97 -17.61 -20.68
CA LEU A 166 9.99 -17.76 -22.15
C LEU A 166 11.38 -18.25 -22.60
#